data_443a3aed06a457d11c5feabbc0eedc83
#
_entry.id   443a3aed06a457d11c5feabbc0eedc83
#
_cell.length_a   1.000
_cell.length_b   1.000
_cell.length_c   1.000
_cell.angle_alpha   90.00
_cell.angle_beta   90.00
_cell.angle_gamma   90.00
#
_symmetry.space_group_name_H-M   'P 1'
#
loop_
_entity.id
_entity.type
_entity.pdbx_description
1 polymer ?
#
loop_
_entity_poly.entity_id
_entity_poly.type
_entity_poly.pdbx_seq_one_letter_code
_entity_poly.pdbx_strand_id
1 'polypeptide(L)'
;IEKNIRLINIESIDELERVNEVALNQNKKINIGIRLNPNIDGQTLDKISTGKKTDKFGIDTEKLNELFQALDVSKNVNLIGISCHVGSQIFNIKVFAEIFQKMKANAQIFLDKGYSIKHVDLGGGLGVNYSQDKEILNLEHIRNEINKCFIDVPYKLSFEPGRYLVANAGILVTTVITIKNNGGINYLITDAGMHTLIRPALYKAHHEIESVSGNIEKPIDYTIAGPICESSDIFGKNISLPQQQIGNLIIIKDTGAYGKVMASDYNSRGLPKEILVKDNNFFVIHKPL
;
A
#
# COMPACT_ATOMS: atom_id res chain seq x y z
N ILE A 1 -5.41 -17.67 16.62
CA ILE A 1 -6.07 -18.94 16.92
C ILE A 1 -7.43 -18.70 17.60
N GLU A 2 -7.48 -17.88 18.66
CA GLU A 2 -8.74 -17.59 19.39
C GLU A 2 -9.80 -16.89 18.52
N LYS A 3 -9.39 -16.03 17.60
CA LYS A 3 -10.29 -15.27 16.71
C LYS A 3 -10.81 -16.09 15.52
N ASN A 4 -10.44 -17.35 15.39
CA ASN A 4 -10.87 -18.26 14.32
C ASN A 4 -10.69 -17.68 12.91
N ILE A 5 -9.53 -17.06 12.63
CA ILE A 5 -9.19 -16.54 11.32
C ILE A 5 -9.02 -17.67 10.30
N ARG A 6 -9.25 -17.39 9.03
CA ARG A 6 -9.21 -18.39 7.95
C ARG A 6 -7.85 -19.06 7.80
N LEU A 7 -6.78 -18.28 7.78
CA LEU A 7 -5.38 -18.72 7.73
C LEU A 7 -4.44 -17.62 8.21
N ILE A 8 -3.19 -18.00 8.53
CA ILE A 8 -2.07 -17.10 8.80
C ILE A 8 -1.06 -17.29 7.67
N ASN A 9 -0.64 -16.21 7.00
CA ASN A 9 0.47 -16.26 6.05
C ASN A 9 1.80 -16.27 6.81
N ILE A 10 2.65 -17.23 6.50
CA ILE A 10 3.97 -17.47 7.11
C ILE A 10 5.04 -16.90 6.17
N GLU A 11 5.95 -16.11 6.71
CA GLU A 11 7.02 -15.45 5.93
C GLU A 11 8.42 -16.04 6.16
N SER A 12 8.59 -16.97 7.11
CA SER A 12 9.87 -17.65 7.39
C SER A 12 9.66 -19.03 7.99
N ILE A 13 10.70 -19.87 7.95
CA ILE A 13 10.69 -21.21 8.59
C ILE A 13 10.58 -21.04 10.12
N ASP A 14 11.32 -20.11 10.71
CA ASP A 14 11.24 -19.83 12.16
C ASP A 14 9.83 -19.40 12.57
N GLU A 15 9.11 -18.67 11.73
CA GLU A 15 7.72 -18.31 11.99
C GLU A 15 6.80 -19.52 11.93
N LEU A 16 7.02 -20.42 10.96
CA LEU A 16 6.30 -21.70 10.88
C LEU A 16 6.44 -22.51 12.17
N GLU A 17 7.67 -22.63 12.67
CA GLU A 17 7.96 -23.36 13.91
C GLU A 17 7.26 -22.74 15.11
N ARG A 18 7.36 -21.41 15.28
CA ARG A 18 6.65 -20.69 16.36
C ARG A 18 5.14 -20.86 16.29
N VAL A 19 4.56 -20.74 15.09
CA VAL A 19 3.12 -20.89 14.89
C VAL A 19 2.67 -22.33 15.19
N ASN A 20 3.46 -23.34 14.80
CA ASN A 20 3.21 -24.72 15.12
C ASN A 20 3.28 -24.99 16.65
N GLU A 21 4.26 -24.43 17.35
CA GLU A 21 4.41 -24.52 18.80
C GLU A 21 3.22 -23.90 19.54
N VAL A 22 2.82 -22.67 19.16
CA VAL A 22 1.64 -22.01 19.74
C VAL A 22 0.37 -22.80 19.51
N ALA A 23 0.21 -23.42 18.33
CA ALA A 23 -0.93 -24.27 18.03
C ALA A 23 -0.91 -25.56 18.87
N LEU A 24 0.26 -26.16 19.04
CA LEU A 24 0.46 -27.34 19.92
C LEU A 24 0.07 -27.02 21.37
N ASN A 25 0.60 -25.91 21.92
CA ASN A 25 0.34 -25.51 23.32
C ASN A 25 -1.14 -25.21 23.59
N GLN A 26 -1.90 -24.84 22.55
CA GLN A 26 -3.35 -24.65 22.63
C GLN A 26 -4.17 -25.89 22.23
N ASN A 27 -3.50 -27.00 21.95
CA ASN A 27 -4.12 -28.24 21.47
C ASN A 27 -5.06 -27.98 20.26
N LYS A 28 -4.60 -27.18 19.32
CA LYS A 28 -5.35 -26.81 18.11
C LYS A 28 -4.52 -27.10 16.87
N LYS A 29 -5.23 -27.25 15.74
CA LYS A 29 -4.64 -27.28 14.42
C LYS A 29 -5.12 -26.06 13.65
N ILE A 30 -4.19 -25.29 13.03
CA ILE A 30 -4.50 -24.04 12.35
C ILE A 30 -4.14 -24.09 10.87
N ASN A 31 -4.90 -23.37 10.07
CA ASN A 31 -4.60 -23.22 8.66
C ASN A 31 -3.53 -22.16 8.46
N ILE A 32 -2.58 -22.46 7.59
CA ILE A 32 -1.54 -21.54 7.18
C ILE A 32 -1.49 -21.38 5.66
N GLY A 33 -1.01 -20.21 5.23
CA GLY A 33 -0.50 -19.96 3.89
C GLY A 33 1.00 -19.71 3.98
N ILE A 34 1.73 -19.98 2.91
CA ILE A 34 3.15 -19.63 2.80
C ILE A 34 3.30 -18.44 1.86
N ARG A 35 3.87 -17.34 2.35
CA ARG A 35 4.27 -16.25 1.49
C ARG A 35 5.61 -16.55 0.85
N LEU A 36 5.61 -16.64 -0.46
CA LEU A 36 6.81 -16.88 -1.27
C LEU A 36 7.38 -15.57 -1.79
N ASN A 37 8.70 -15.47 -1.84
CA ASN A 37 9.37 -14.45 -2.61
C ASN A 37 9.60 -15.00 -4.03
N PRO A 38 8.87 -14.50 -5.05
CA PRO A 38 8.96 -15.06 -6.40
C PRO A 38 10.19 -14.55 -7.17
N ASN A 39 11.03 -13.74 -6.59
CA ASN A 39 12.16 -13.08 -7.23
C ASN A 39 11.73 -12.36 -8.53
N ILE A 40 10.84 -11.41 -8.39
CA ILE A 40 10.34 -10.54 -9.47
C ILE A 40 10.64 -9.09 -9.13
N ASP A 41 11.17 -8.34 -10.08
CA ASP A 41 11.24 -6.88 -9.96
C ASP A 41 9.90 -6.27 -10.32
N GLY A 42 9.23 -5.69 -9.33
CA GLY A 42 7.96 -4.97 -9.50
C GLY A 42 8.07 -3.69 -10.34
N GLN A 43 9.29 -3.28 -10.72
CA GLN A 43 9.58 -2.01 -11.42
C GLN A 43 9.01 -0.80 -10.66
N THR A 44 9.13 -0.83 -9.35
CA THR A 44 8.61 0.17 -8.43
C THR A 44 9.77 0.89 -7.73
N LEU A 45 9.46 1.90 -6.89
CA LEU A 45 10.48 2.50 -6.03
C LEU A 45 11.07 1.44 -5.10
N ASP A 46 12.38 1.43 -4.91
CA ASP A 46 13.08 0.46 -4.04
C ASP A 46 12.50 0.40 -2.62
N LYS A 47 12.06 1.56 -2.09
CA LYS A 47 11.43 1.65 -0.76
C LYS A 47 10.10 0.88 -0.62
N ILE A 48 9.46 0.52 -1.72
CA ILE A 48 8.16 -0.19 -1.76
C ILE A 48 8.21 -1.47 -2.59
N SER A 49 9.42 -1.92 -2.98
CA SER A 49 9.68 -3.24 -3.54
C SER A 49 9.61 -4.31 -2.46
N THR A 50 9.03 -5.47 -2.77
CA THR A 50 8.88 -6.60 -1.83
C THR A 50 9.04 -7.97 -2.49
N GLY A 51 9.43 -8.01 -3.77
CA GLY A 51 9.49 -9.25 -4.56
C GLY A 51 10.85 -9.58 -5.13
N LYS A 52 11.87 -8.74 -4.95
CA LYS A 52 13.24 -9.02 -5.39
C LYS A 52 13.89 -10.04 -4.47
N LYS A 53 14.89 -10.79 -4.96
CA LYS A 53 15.63 -11.81 -4.20
C LYS A 53 16.22 -11.27 -2.88
N THR A 54 16.61 -10.00 -2.85
CA THR A 54 17.20 -9.33 -1.70
C THR A 54 16.19 -8.69 -0.74
N ASP A 55 14.91 -8.69 -1.09
CA ASP A 55 13.88 -8.12 -0.24
C ASP A 55 13.63 -9.05 0.97
N LYS A 56 13.35 -8.45 2.12
CA LYS A 56 13.19 -9.18 3.40
C LYS A 56 11.91 -10.01 3.52
N PHE A 57 11.07 -10.04 2.50
CA PHE A 57 9.71 -10.58 2.56
C PHE A 57 9.62 -11.96 1.93
N GLY A 58 8.84 -12.84 2.61
CA GLY A 58 8.51 -14.17 2.14
C GLY A 58 9.69 -15.15 2.15
N ILE A 59 9.38 -16.40 1.88
CA ILE A 59 10.36 -17.49 1.77
C ILE A 59 10.87 -17.56 0.34
N ASP A 60 12.19 -17.55 0.17
CA ASP A 60 12.84 -17.72 -1.14
C ASP A 60 12.46 -19.07 -1.76
N THR A 61 12.05 -19.07 -3.01
CA THR A 61 11.69 -20.30 -3.75
C THR A 61 12.88 -21.28 -3.91
N GLU A 62 14.12 -20.84 -3.75
CA GLU A 62 15.29 -21.72 -3.70
C GLU A 62 15.35 -22.55 -2.39
N LYS A 63 14.63 -22.13 -1.33
CA LYS A 63 14.58 -22.79 -0.03
C LYS A 63 13.38 -23.72 0.16
N LEU A 64 12.64 -24.05 -0.89
CA LEU A 64 11.47 -24.90 -0.79
C LEU A 64 11.75 -26.27 -0.18
N ASN A 65 12.94 -26.87 -0.38
CA ASN A 65 13.28 -28.14 0.23
C ASN A 65 13.38 -28.05 1.76
N GLU A 66 13.98 -26.99 2.29
CA GLU A 66 14.05 -26.72 3.74
C GLU A 66 12.64 -26.48 4.31
N LEU A 67 11.82 -25.72 3.58
CA LEU A 67 10.42 -25.47 3.95
C LEU A 67 9.61 -26.76 4.03
N PHE A 68 9.75 -27.67 3.05
CA PHE A 68 9.04 -28.95 3.06
C PHE A 68 9.46 -29.81 4.25
N GLN A 69 10.75 -29.86 4.58
CA GLN A 69 11.24 -30.57 5.78
C GLN A 69 10.62 -29.98 7.06
N ALA A 70 10.54 -28.67 7.19
CA ALA A 70 9.92 -28.01 8.33
C ALA A 70 8.40 -28.27 8.40
N LEU A 71 7.70 -28.28 7.26
CA LEU A 71 6.27 -28.60 7.19
C LEU A 71 6.00 -30.06 7.61
N ASP A 72 6.86 -31.01 7.22
CA ASP A 72 6.71 -32.43 7.54
C ASP A 72 6.74 -32.72 9.05
N VAL A 73 7.48 -31.91 9.81
CA VAL A 73 7.53 -32.03 11.29
C VAL A 73 6.49 -31.18 12.01
N SER A 74 5.90 -30.20 11.35
CA SER A 74 4.94 -29.25 11.92
C SER A 74 3.51 -29.81 11.92
N LYS A 75 3.18 -30.68 12.88
CA LYS A 75 1.91 -31.44 12.89
C LYS A 75 0.66 -30.64 13.28
N ASN A 76 0.83 -29.46 13.89
CA ASN A 76 -0.26 -28.61 14.38
C ASN A 76 -0.64 -27.47 13.39
N VAL A 77 -0.09 -27.50 12.20
CA VAL A 77 -0.48 -26.61 11.10
C VAL A 77 -1.07 -27.40 9.93
N ASN A 78 -1.88 -26.75 9.13
CA ASN A 78 -2.48 -27.27 7.93
C ASN A 78 -2.22 -26.28 6.79
N LEU A 79 -1.32 -26.62 5.88
CA LEU A 79 -1.03 -25.78 4.73
C LEU A 79 -2.18 -25.84 3.73
N ILE A 80 -2.85 -24.70 3.51
CA ILE A 80 -3.98 -24.59 2.58
C ILE A 80 -3.79 -23.54 1.50
N GLY A 81 -2.72 -22.76 1.52
CA GLY A 81 -2.50 -21.71 0.53
C GLY A 81 -1.05 -21.26 0.39
N ILE A 82 -0.80 -20.60 -0.70
CA ILE A 82 0.43 -19.83 -0.95
C ILE A 82 0.07 -18.41 -1.32
N SER A 83 0.97 -17.48 -1.05
CA SER A 83 0.79 -16.07 -1.37
C SER A 83 2.09 -15.44 -1.87
N CYS A 84 1.98 -14.30 -2.54
CA CYS A 84 3.09 -13.41 -2.82
C CYS A 84 2.65 -11.95 -2.74
N HIS A 85 3.61 -11.05 -2.61
CA HIS A 85 3.39 -9.61 -2.81
C HIS A 85 4.70 -9.00 -3.31
N VAL A 86 4.70 -8.48 -4.53
CA VAL A 86 5.93 -8.11 -5.26
C VAL A 86 6.31 -6.64 -5.07
N GLY A 87 5.35 -5.82 -4.69
CA GLY A 87 5.57 -4.40 -4.50
C GLY A 87 4.29 -3.59 -4.55
N SER A 88 4.44 -2.27 -4.56
CA SER A 88 3.34 -1.31 -4.61
C SER A 88 3.54 -0.33 -5.76
N GLN A 89 2.46 0.16 -6.37
CA GLN A 89 2.50 1.07 -7.53
C GLN A 89 3.04 0.40 -8.81
N ILE A 90 2.56 -0.81 -9.09
CA ILE A 90 2.88 -1.56 -10.31
C ILE A 90 1.90 -1.13 -11.41
N PHE A 91 2.41 -0.64 -12.54
CA PHE A 91 1.62 -0.22 -13.71
C PHE A 91 1.84 -1.16 -14.90
N ASN A 92 2.96 -1.88 -14.95
CA ASN A 92 3.30 -2.73 -16.07
C ASN A 92 2.56 -4.07 -15.99
N ILE A 93 1.67 -4.33 -16.95
CA ILE A 93 0.90 -5.57 -17.05
C ILE A 93 1.78 -6.82 -17.18
N LYS A 94 3.00 -6.70 -17.76
CA LYS A 94 3.90 -7.84 -17.90
C LYS A 94 4.41 -8.34 -16.55
N VAL A 95 4.55 -7.46 -15.57
CA VAL A 95 4.92 -7.83 -14.19
C VAL A 95 3.82 -8.70 -13.57
N PHE A 96 2.55 -8.32 -13.75
CA PHE A 96 1.43 -9.15 -13.29
C PHE A 96 1.39 -10.51 -14.00
N ALA A 97 1.60 -10.56 -15.32
CA ALA A 97 1.65 -11.82 -16.06
C ALA A 97 2.78 -12.72 -15.54
N GLU A 98 3.96 -12.17 -15.22
CA GLU A 98 5.07 -12.92 -14.63
C GLU A 98 4.72 -13.43 -13.22
N ILE A 99 4.11 -12.61 -12.37
CA ILE A 99 3.61 -13.04 -11.05
C ILE A 99 2.66 -14.22 -11.20
N PHE A 100 1.70 -14.15 -12.10
CA PHE A 100 0.70 -15.19 -12.30
C PHE A 100 1.34 -16.51 -12.74
N GLN A 101 2.26 -16.46 -13.70
CA GLN A 101 2.98 -17.64 -14.18
C GLN A 101 3.82 -18.28 -13.08
N LYS A 102 4.60 -17.51 -12.33
CA LYS A 102 5.44 -18.01 -11.23
C LYS A 102 4.59 -18.58 -10.09
N MET A 103 3.50 -17.91 -9.72
CA MET A 103 2.64 -18.41 -8.65
C MET A 103 1.88 -19.67 -9.05
N LYS A 104 1.46 -19.81 -10.30
CA LYS A 104 0.92 -21.06 -10.83
C LYS A 104 1.92 -22.20 -10.77
N ALA A 105 3.17 -21.95 -11.21
CA ALA A 105 4.23 -22.95 -11.18
C ALA A 105 4.55 -23.38 -9.73
N ASN A 106 4.67 -22.40 -8.81
CA ASN A 106 4.86 -22.71 -7.39
C ASN A 106 3.70 -23.52 -6.81
N ALA A 107 2.44 -23.14 -7.10
CA ALA A 107 1.28 -23.91 -6.64
C ALA A 107 1.36 -25.38 -7.09
N GLN A 108 1.79 -25.62 -8.34
CA GLN A 108 1.96 -26.98 -8.86
C GLN A 108 3.01 -27.77 -8.08
N ILE A 109 4.15 -27.15 -7.71
CA ILE A 109 5.19 -27.80 -6.90
C ILE A 109 4.61 -28.29 -5.56
N PHE A 110 3.77 -27.48 -4.89
CA PHE A 110 3.13 -27.88 -3.65
C PHE A 110 2.10 -28.99 -3.85
N LEU A 111 1.32 -28.94 -4.92
CA LEU A 111 0.36 -30.00 -5.28
C LEU A 111 1.07 -31.33 -5.57
N ASP A 112 2.18 -31.30 -6.33
CA ASP A 112 2.98 -32.49 -6.66
C ASP A 112 3.63 -33.12 -5.42
N LYS A 113 3.88 -32.32 -4.38
CA LYS A 113 4.32 -32.79 -3.05
C LYS A 113 3.17 -33.34 -2.18
N GLY A 114 1.92 -33.31 -2.68
CA GLY A 114 0.76 -33.84 -1.98
C GLY A 114 0.05 -32.86 -1.04
N TYR A 115 0.43 -31.57 -1.04
CA TYR A 115 -0.27 -30.57 -0.24
C TYR A 115 -1.60 -30.16 -0.90
N SER A 116 -2.65 -30.02 -0.07
CA SER A 116 -3.97 -29.58 -0.55
C SER A 116 -4.07 -28.05 -0.62
N ILE A 117 -3.53 -27.47 -1.67
CA ILE A 117 -3.62 -26.02 -1.89
C ILE A 117 -5.05 -25.65 -2.30
N LYS A 118 -5.71 -24.82 -1.48
CA LYS A 118 -7.08 -24.32 -1.69
C LYS A 118 -7.12 -22.86 -2.09
N HIS A 119 -6.04 -22.11 -1.83
CA HIS A 119 -5.95 -20.68 -2.06
C HIS A 119 -4.58 -20.31 -2.62
N VAL A 120 -4.57 -19.48 -3.67
CA VAL A 120 -3.38 -18.81 -4.17
C VAL A 120 -3.65 -17.31 -4.14
N ASP A 121 -2.92 -16.59 -3.29
CA ASP A 121 -3.01 -15.14 -3.18
C ASP A 121 -1.93 -14.50 -4.06
N LEU A 122 -2.37 -13.65 -4.97
CA LEU A 122 -1.51 -12.99 -5.95
C LEU A 122 -1.03 -11.62 -5.48
N GLY A 123 -1.34 -11.29 -4.22
CA GLY A 123 -0.97 -10.02 -3.59
C GLY A 123 -1.75 -8.83 -4.11
N GLY A 124 -1.18 -7.66 -3.94
CA GLY A 124 -1.76 -6.40 -4.38
C GLY A 124 -0.82 -5.65 -5.32
N GLY A 125 -0.60 -4.39 -4.99
CA GLY A 125 0.38 -3.57 -5.70
C GLY A 125 -0.18 -2.82 -6.91
N LEU A 126 -1.47 -2.93 -7.20
CA LEU A 126 -2.13 -2.20 -8.28
C LEU A 126 -1.85 -0.69 -8.19
N GLY A 127 -1.33 -0.11 -9.28
CA GLY A 127 -0.93 1.29 -9.33
C GLY A 127 -2.10 2.27 -9.31
N VAL A 128 -1.94 3.36 -8.59
CA VAL A 128 -2.83 4.52 -8.59
C VAL A 128 -2.11 5.70 -9.23
N ASN A 129 -2.73 6.33 -10.23
CA ASN A 129 -2.16 7.49 -10.91
C ASN A 129 -2.44 8.76 -10.11
N TYR A 130 -1.45 9.24 -9.38
CA TYR A 130 -1.54 10.44 -8.54
C TYR A 130 -1.29 11.76 -9.31
N SER A 131 -0.64 11.70 -10.47
CA SER A 131 -0.19 12.87 -11.22
C SER A 131 -0.90 13.04 -12.57
N GLN A 132 -1.82 12.15 -12.89
CA GLN A 132 -2.54 12.06 -14.17
C GLN A 132 -1.64 11.95 -15.43
N ASP A 133 -0.33 11.83 -15.22
CA ASP A 133 0.70 11.73 -16.27
C ASP A 133 1.03 10.31 -16.69
N LYS A 134 0.53 9.30 -15.96
CA LYS A 134 0.72 7.88 -16.22
C LYS A 134 -0.51 7.26 -16.84
N GLU A 135 -0.31 6.20 -17.63
CA GLU A 135 -1.43 5.37 -18.06
C GLU A 135 -2.16 4.81 -16.84
N ILE A 136 -3.48 4.81 -16.92
CA ILE A 136 -4.33 4.16 -15.91
C ILE A 136 -4.18 2.66 -16.10
N LEU A 137 -3.94 1.95 -15.00
CA LEU A 137 -3.88 0.50 -15.01
C LEU A 137 -5.22 -0.09 -15.48
N ASN A 138 -5.20 -0.77 -16.64
CA ASN A 138 -6.39 -1.37 -17.21
C ASN A 138 -6.67 -2.74 -16.56
N LEU A 139 -7.70 -2.80 -15.72
CA LEU A 139 -8.10 -4.04 -15.03
C LEU A 139 -8.58 -5.14 -15.96
N GLU A 140 -9.14 -4.82 -17.14
CA GLU A 140 -9.51 -5.82 -18.13
C GLU A 140 -8.28 -6.56 -18.68
N HIS A 141 -7.16 -5.87 -18.84
CA HIS A 141 -5.91 -6.54 -19.24
C HIS A 141 -5.44 -7.50 -18.14
N ILE A 142 -5.50 -7.10 -16.86
CA ILE A 142 -5.18 -8.00 -15.73
C ILE A 142 -6.09 -9.21 -15.72
N ARG A 143 -7.41 -9.01 -15.87
CA ARG A 143 -8.41 -10.08 -15.95
C ARG A 143 -8.10 -11.06 -17.07
N ASN A 144 -7.72 -10.54 -18.24
CA ASN A 144 -7.37 -11.39 -19.38
C ASN A 144 -6.13 -12.24 -19.11
N GLU A 145 -5.10 -11.68 -18.45
CA GLU A 145 -3.91 -12.45 -18.07
C GLU A 145 -4.23 -13.51 -16.99
N ILE A 146 -5.12 -13.21 -16.04
CA ILE A 146 -5.61 -14.19 -15.07
C ILE A 146 -6.32 -15.35 -15.80
N ASN A 147 -7.26 -15.03 -16.69
CA ASN A 147 -8.04 -16.04 -17.42
C ASN A 147 -7.15 -16.92 -18.29
N LYS A 148 -6.09 -16.37 -18.91
CA LYS A 148 -5.12 -17.17 -19.68
C LYS A 148 -4.28 -18.09 -18.78
N CYS A 149 -3.88 -17.59 -17.63
CA CYS A 149 -2.95 -18.30 -16.75
C CYS A 149 -3.65 -19.40 -15.94
N PHE A 150 -4.80 -19.12 -15.34
CA PHE A 150 -5.45 -19.97 -14.33
C PHE A 150 -6.70 -20.69 -14.86
N ILE A 151 -6.56 -21.39 -15.99
CA ILE A 151 -7.61 -22.27 -16.52
C ILE A 151 -7.60 -23.58 -15.71
N ASP A 152 -8.79 -24.02 -15.28
CA ASP A 152 -9.03 -25.31 -14.61
C ASP A 152 -8.10 -25.65 -13.44
N VAL A 153 -7.79 -24.64 -12.62
CA VAL A 153 -6.98 -24.83 -11.41
C VAL A 153 -7.84 -25.29 -10.21
N PRO A 154 -7.30 -26.15 -9.30
CA PRO A 154 -8.08 -26.71 -8.19
C PRO A 154 -8.20 -25.78 -6.96
N TYR A 155 -7.75 -24.54 -7.05
CA TYR A 155 -7.71 -23.57 -5.97
C TYR A 155 -8.40 -22.26 -6.34
N LYS A 156 -8.76 -21.48 -5.33
CA LYS A 156 -9.31 -20.12 -5.49
C LYS A 156 -8.19 -19.10 -5.53
N LEU A 157 -8.36 -18.07 -6.34
CA LEU A 157 -7.48 -16.92 -6.40
C LEU A 157 -7.97 -15.84 -5.42
N SER A 158 -7.03 -15.12 -4.79
CA SER A 158 -7.27 -13.92 -4.01
C SER A 158 -6.27 -12.82 -4.34
N PHE A 159 -6.62 -11.59 -3.96
CA PHE A 159 -5.86 -10.38 -4.17
C PHE A 159 -5.92 -9.50 -2.93
N GLU A 160 -4.92 -8.66 -2.73
CA GLU A 160 -4.79 -7.73 -1.62
C GLU A 160 -4.69 -6.25 -2.10
N PRO A 161 -5.69 -5.70 -2.82
CA PRO A 161 -5.63 -4.38 -3.45
C PRO A 161 -5.88 -3.26 -2.44
N GLY A 162 -4.94 -2.95 -1.55
CA GLY A 162 -5.08 -1.93 -0.52
C GLY A 162 -5.17 -0.51 -1.08
N ARG A 163 -4.06 0.02 -1.57
CA ARG A 163 -3.96 1.39 -2.13
C ARG A 163 -5.00 1.67 -3.19
N TYR A 164 -5.16 0.75 -4.12
CA TYR A 164 -6.03 0.91 -5.28
C TYR A 164 -7.49 1.16 -4.88
N LEU A 165 -7.96 0.57 -3.77
CA LEU A 165 -9.34 0.71 -3.32
C LEU A 165 -9.61 2.03 -2.58
N VAL A 166 -8.61 2.60 -1.89
CA VAL A 166 -8.89 3.68 -0.95
C VAL A 166 -8.14 4.99 -1.21
N ALA A 167 -7.12 5.01 -2.09
CA ALA A 167 -6.33 6.22 -2.30
C ALA A 167 -7.21 7.42 -2.71
N ASN A 168 -8.04 7.23 -3.73
CA ASN A 168 -8.90 8.28 -4.27
C ASN A 168 -10.14 8.57 -3.41
N ALA A 169 -10.37 7.78 -2.37
CA ALA A 169 -11.50 8.00 -1.46
C ALA A 169 -11.21 9.05 -0.38
N GLY A 170 -9.96 9.51 -0.26
CA GLY A 170 -9.58 10.46 0.78
C GLY A 170 -8.92 11.72 0.23
N ILE A 171 -9.21 12.84 0.86
CA ILE A 171 -8.56 14.13 0.65
C ILE A 171 -8.03 14.64 2.00
N LEU A 172 -6.96 15.43 1.97
CA LEU A 172 -6.51 16.22 3.11
C LEU A 172 -6.93 17.67 2.86
N VAL A 173 -7.72 18.21 3.77
CA VAL A 173 -8.09 19.64 3.77
C VAL A 173 -7.21 20.35 4.78
N THR A 174 -6.59 21.46 4.38
CA THR A 174 -5.70 22.26 5.22
C THR A 174 -5.93 23.74 5.02
N THR A 175 -5.59 24.55 6.02
CA THR A 175 -5.79 26.00 6.01
C THR A 175 -4.47 26.71 5.76
N VAL A 176 -4.48 27.76 4.92
CA VAL A 176 -3.35 28.68 4.73
C VAL A 176 -3.15 29.52 5.99
N ILE A 177 -2.00 29.38 6.65
CA ILE A 177 -1.68 30.14 7.87
C ILE A 177 -0.69 31.29 7.63
N THR A 178 0.11 31.21 6.56
CA THR A 178 1.09 32.26 6.21
C THR A 178 1.38 32.26 4.71
N ILE A 179 1.55 33.43 4.15
CA ILE A 179 2.04 33.62 2.76
C ILE A 179 3.26 34.51 2.83
N LYS A 180 4.36 34.09 2.19
CA LYS A 180 5.59 34.87 2.14
C LYS A 180 6.35 34.66 0.84
N ASN A 181 7.17 35.65 0.44
CA ASN A 181 8.11 35.51 -0.64
C ASN A 181 9.55 35.52 -0.10
N ASN A 182 10.32 34.48 -0.44
CA ASN A 182 11.74 34.40 -0.13
C ASN A 182 12.50 34.04 -1.39
N GLY A 183 13.45 34.87 -1.79
CA GLY A 183 14.28 34.62 -2.96
C GLY A 183 13.50 34.43 -4.27
N GLY A 184 12.36 35.13 -4.43
CA GLY A 184 11.49 35.04 -5.61
C GLY A 184 10.52 33.84 -5.57
N ILE A 185 10.55 33.00 -4.55
CA ILE A 185 9.63 31.87 -4.38
C ILE A 185 8.46 32.30 -3.48
N ASN A 186 7.25 32.15 -3.96
CA ASN A 186 6.04 32.37 -3.17
C ASN A 186 5.74 31.11 -2.34
N TYR A 187 5.93 31.18 -1.04
CA TYR A 187 5.58 30.12 -0.11
C TYR A 187 4.18 30.30 0.42
N LEU A 188 3.43 29.23 0.42
CA LEU A 188 2.12 29.11 1.03
C LEU A 188 2.26 28.08 2.16
N ILE A 189 2.27 28.55 3.40
CA ILE A 189 2.43 27.70 4.58
C ILE A 189 1.04 27.32 5.08
N THR A 190 0.83 26.04 5.32
CA THR A 190 -0.44 25.48 5.80
C THR A 190 -0.32 24.94 7.22
N ASP A 191 -1.45 24.72 7.89
CA ASP A 191 -1.50 24.07 9.21
C ASP A 191 -1.23 22.56 9.16
N ALA A 192 -1.44 21.90 8.01
CA ALA A 192 -0.97 20.56 7.73
C ALA A 192 0.48 20.57 7.24
N GLY A 193 1.20 19.47 7.44
CA GLY A 193 2.57 19.28 6.98
C GLY A 193 2.94 17.80 6.89
N MET A 194 4.25 17.51 6.83
CA MET A 194 4.74 16.13 6.74
C MET A 194 4.29 15.24 7.92
N HIS A 195 3.92 15.82 9.07
CA HIS A 195 3.36 15.10 10.20
C HIS A 195 1.96 14.54 9.92
N THR A 196 1.18 15.16 9.02
CA THR A 196 -0.17 14.70 8.62
C THR A 196 -0.16 13.87 7.34
N LEU A 197 0.72 14.20 6.38
CA LEU A 197 0.90 13.47 5.12
C LEU A 197 2.39 13.37 4.78
N ILE A 198 3.04 12.32 5.26
CA ILE A 198 4.50 12.13 5.13
C ILE A 198 4.95 11.79 3.71
N ARG A 199 4.05 11.30 2.85
CA ARG A 199 4.39 10.71 1.55
C ARG A 199 5.20 11.61 0.61
N PRO A 200 4.91 12.92 0.45
CA PRO A 200 5.75 13.81 -0.36
C PRO A 200 7.19 13.90 0.16
N ALA A 201 7.38 14.05 1.46
CA ALA A 201 8.71 14.13 2.08
C ALA A 201 9.48 12.79 2.01
N LEU A 202 8.81 11.67 2.30
CA LEU A 202 9.43 10.35 2.42
C LEU A 202 9.71 9.68 1.07
N TYR A 203 8.77 9.79 0.13
CA TYR A 203 8.78 9.08 -1.15
C TYR A 203 8.91 10.01 -2.36
N LYS A 204 8.95 11.33 -2.17
CA LYS A 204 8.78 12.33 -3.23
C LYS A 204 7.48 12.09 -4.02
N ALA A 205 6.45 11.60 -3.31
CA ALA A 205 5.18 11.27 -3.90
C ALA A 205 4.45 12.56 -4.34
N HIS A 206 3.94 12.55 -5.55
CA HIS A 206 3.06 13.59 -6.03
C HIS A 206 1.64 13.41 -5.47
N HIS A 207 0.99 14.53 -5.16
CA HIS A 207 -0.43 14.65 -4.92
C HIS A 207 -0.92 15.89 -5.65
N GLU A 208 -2.07 15.80 -6.29
CA GLU A 208 -2.72 16.97 -6.87
C GLU A 208 -3.20 17.90 -5.76
N ILE A 209 -2.96 19.20 -5.94
CA ILE A 209 -3.29 20.23 -4.96
C ILE A 209 -4.20 21.27 -5.61
N GLU A 210 -5.32 21.55 -4.97
CA GLU A 210 -6.33 22.50 -5.43
C GLU A 210 -6.68 23.49 -4.33
N SER A 211 -7.13 24.68 -4.73
CA SER A 211 -7.74 25.65 -3.82
C SER A 211 -9.26 25.53 -3.83
N VAL A 212 -9.89 25.57 -2.65
CA VAL A 212 -11.35 25.64 -2.52
C VAL A 212 -11.89 27.02 -2.92
N SER A 213 -11.09 28.05 -2.74
CA SER A 213 -11.47 29.44 -2.97
C SER A 213 -10.40 30.15 -3.80
N GLY A 214 -10.83 31.14 -4.55
CA GLY A 214 -9.94 32.01 -5.31
C GLY A 214 -10.52 32.40 -6.66
N ASN A 215 -10.16 33.58 -7.12
CA ASN A 215 -10.56 34.08 -8.42
C ASN A 215 -9.58 33.59 -9.48
N ILE A 216 -10.06 32.93 -10.51
CA ILE A 216 -9.26 32.20 -11.53
C ILE A 216 -8.45 33.13 -12.44
N GLU A 217 -8.62 34.46 -12.32
CA GLU A 217 -8.16 35.43 -13.35
C GLU A 217 -6.63 35.54 -13.51
N LYS A 218 -5.82 35.20 -12.47
CA LYS A 218 -4.34 35.21 -12.58
C LYS A 218 -3.76 34.18 -11.61
N PRO A 219 -3.44 32.96 -12.06
CA PRO A 219 -2.79 31.98 -11.22
C PRO A 219 -1.38 32.45 -10.82
N ILE A 220 -1.00 32.13 -9.60
CA ILE A 220 0.34 32.35 -9.02
C ILE A 220 0.94 30.99 -8.71
N ASP A 221 2.21 30.84 -9.03
CA ASP A 221 2.96 29.62 -8.68
C ASP A 221 3.43 29.69 -7.22
N TYR A 222 3.04 28.69 -6.45
CA TYR A 222 3.37 28.55 -5.04
C TYR A 222 4.21 27.31 -4.76
N THR A 223 5.05 27.39 -3.75
CA THR A 223 5.57 26.24 -3.02
C THR A 223 4.69 26.04 -1.79
N ILE A 224 3.97 24.91 -1.75
CA ILE A 224 3.06 24.57 -0.66
C ILE A 224 3.87 23.82 0.41
N ALA A 225 3.97 24.38 1.60
CA ALA A 225 4.79 23.86 2.68
C ALA A 225 3.98 23.74 3.99
N GLY A 226 4.39 22.82 4.83
CA GLY A 226 3.84 22.68 6.18
C GLY A 226 4.56 23.53 7.21
N PRO A 227 4.16 23.40 8.49
CA PRO A 227 4.67 24.20 9.60
C PRO A 227 5.82 23.52 10.35
N ILE A 228 6.33 22.39 9.86
CA ILE A 228 7.40 21.64 10.51
C ILE A 228 8.75 22.27 10.20
N CYS A 229 9.67 22.25 11.17
CA CYS A 229 10.99 22.86 11.08
C CYS A 229 12.00 22.02 10.25
N GLU A 230 11.52 21.47 9.11
CA GLU A 230 12.34 20.71 8.16
C GLU A 230 12.16 21.22 6.73
N SER A 231 13.26 21.30 5.98
CA SER A 231 13.23 21.70 4.56
C SER A 231 12.50 20.70 3.66
N SER A 232 12.27 19.49 4.14
CA SER A 232 11.50 18.43 3.48
C SER A 232 9.99 18.58 3.66
N ASP A 233 9.52 19.50 4.52
CA ASP A 233 8.10 19.72 4.80
C ASP A 233 7.43 20.52 3.67
N ILE A 234 7.39 19.91 2.49
CA ILE A 234 6.84 20.49 1.26
C ILE A 234 5.89 19.47 0.62
N PHE A 235 4.67 19.90 0.35
CA PHE A 235 3.68 19.12 -0.39
C PHE A 235 3.88 19.19 -1.91
N GLY A 236 4.26 20.35 -2.42
CA GLY A 236 4.50 20.56 -3.84
C GLY A 236 5.21 21.89 -4.15
N LYS A 237 5.92 21.93 -5.27
CA LYS A 237 6.60 23.12 -5.79
C LYS A 237 6.01 23.53 -7.13
N ASN A 238 6.00 24.83 -7.43
CA ASN A 238 5.45 25.39 -8.66
C ASN A 238 3.99 24.96 -8.91
N ILE A 239 3.21 24.95 -7.82
CA ILE A 239 1.78 24.65 -7.89
C ILE A 239 1.05 25.92 -8.29
N SER A 240 0.42 25.90 -9.46
CA SER A 240 -0.30 27.04 -10.01
C SER A 240 -1.71 27.09 -9.42
N LEU A 241 -1.96 28.07 -8.56
CA LEU A 241 -3.25 28.26 -7.87
C LEU A 241 -3.73 29.70 -8.07
N PRO A 242 -5.06 29.94 -7.98
CA PRO A 242 -5.59 31.30 -7.81
C PRO A 242 -4.88 32.04 -6.69
N GLN A 243 -4.83 33.36 -6.73
CA GLN A 243 -4.23 34.14 -5.64
C GLN A 243 -4.87 33.75 -4.29
N GLN A 244 -4.04 33.37 -3.35
CA GLN A 244 -4.46 32.89 -2.04
C GLN A 244 -4.40 33.99 -0.97
N GLN A 245 -5.17 33.79 0.09
CA GLN A 245 -5.18 34.60 1.31
C GLN A 245 -5.07 33.71 2.55
N ILE A 246 -4.60 34.27 3.65
CA ILE A 246 -4.61 33.58 4.96
C ILE A 246 -6.06 33.20 5.30
N GLY A 247 -6.27 31.97 5.75
CA GLY A 247 -7.60 31.39 6.02
C GLY A 247 -8.21 30.65 4.83
N ASN A 248 -7.64 30.73 3.63
CA ASN A 248 -8.13 29.92 2.51
C ASN A 248 -7.88 28.43 2.74
N LEU A 249 -8.75 27.61 2.18
CA LEU A 249 -8.64 26.17 2.26
C LEU A 249 -7.96 25.58 1.01
N ILE A 250 -7.02 24.69 1.24
CA ILE A 250 -6.32 23.92 0.23
C ILE A 250 -6.72 22.45 0.37
N ILE A 251 -6.94 21.79 -0.75
CA ILE A 251 -7.21 20.36 -0.84
C ILE A 251 -5.99 19.66 -1.43
N ILE A 252 -5.53 18.61 -0.75
CA ILE A 252 -4.53 17.68 -1.27
C ILE A 252 -5.27 16.37 -1.55
N LYS A 253 -5.30 15.95 -2.83
CA LYS A 253 -6.08 14.80 -3.29
C LYS A 253 -5.39 13.46 -3.03
N ASP A 254 -6.16 12.39 -3.16
CA ASP A 254 -5.69 11.00 -3.17
C ASP A 254 -4.92 10.60 -1.91
N THR A 255 -5.36 11.08 -0.75
CA THR A 255 -4.69 10.85 0.53
C THR A 255 -5.28 9.67 1.33
N GLY A 256 -6.26 8.95 0.78
CA GLY A 256 -6.96 7.86 1.47
C GLY A 256 -6.09 6.64 1.78
N ALA A 257 -5.00 6.42 1.00
CA ALA A 257 -4.03 5.37 1.28
C ALA A 257 -2.74 5.96 1.83
N TYR A 258 -2.28 5.44 2.99
CA TYR A 258 -1.01 5.84 3.63
C TYR A 258 -0.91 7.34 3.96
N GLY A 259 -2.04 8.03 4.09
CA GLY A 259 -2.14 9.36 4.65
C GLY A 259 -2.20 9.28 6.17
N LYS A 260 -3.41 9.19 6.72
CA LYS A 260 -3.68 9.16 8.17
C LYS A 260 -2.88 8.06 8.91
N VAL A 261 -2.79 6.85 8.34
CA VAL A 261 -2.11 5.71 8.99
C VAL A 261 -0.60 5.92 9.18
N MET A 262 0.02 6.79 8.40
CA MET A 262 1.43 7.19 8.53
C MET A 262 1.62 8.55 9.20
N ALA A 263 0.55 9.21 9.60
CA ALA A 263 0.63 10.47 10.33
C ALA A 263 1.25 10.28 11.72
N SER A 264 1.90 11.30 12.23
CA SER A 264 2.57 11.30 13.53
C SER A 264 2.32 12.58 14.29
N ASP A 265 2.59 12.57 15.60
CA ASP A 265 2.57 13.77 16.45
C ASP A 265 3.92 14.51 16.43
N TYR A 266 4.57 14.57 15.27
CA TYR A 266 5.86 15.25 15.15
C TYR A 266 5.73 16.74 15.48
N ASN A 267 6.64 17.26 16.28
CA ASN A 267 6.64 18.60 16.87
C ASN A 267 5.38 18.89 17.73
N SER A 268 4.77 17.85 18.31
CA SER A 268 3.59 17.96 19.20
C SER A 268 2.41 18.72 18.56
N ARG A 269 2.22 18.50 17.24
CA ARG A 269 1.16 19.19 16.49
C ARG A 269 -0.18 18.46 16.49
N GLY A 270 -0.21 17.25 17.03
CA GLY A 270 -1.39 16.40 17.04
C GLY A 270 -1.67 15.73 15.71
N LEU A 271 -2.59 14.79 15.74
CA LEU A 271 -3.06 14.08 14.54
C LEU A 271 -4.27 14.79 13.94
N PRO A 272 -4.48 14.71 12.60
CA PRO A 272 -5.65 15.29 11.97
C PRO A 272 -6.93 14.55 12.39
N LYS A 273 -8.05 15.27 12.44
CA LYS A 273 -9.37 14.65 12.53
C LYS A 273 -9.65 13.85 11.26
N GLU A 274 -10.35 12.73 11.39
CA GLU A 274 -10.78 11.95 10.26
C GLU A 274 -12.31 12.00 10.17
N ILE A 275 -12.80 12.41 9.01
CA ILE A 275 -14.23 12.68 8.76
C ILE A 275 -14.69 11.80 7.61
N LEU A 276 -15.70 10.98 7.84
CA LEU A 276 -16.41 10.26 6.80
C LEU A 276 -17.53 11.13 6.24
N VAL A 277 -17.52 11.32 4.93
CA VAL A 277 -18.61 11.97 4.20
C VAL A 277 -19.43 10.91 3.48
N LYS A 278 -20.72 10.84 3.72
CA LYS A 278 -21.67 9.93 3.10
C LYS A 278 -23.04 10.57 2.95
N ASP A 279 -23.61 10.52 1.75
CA ASP A 279 -24.97 10.99 1.46
C ASP A 279 -25.24 12.42 1.98
N ASN A 280 -24.31 13.35 1.70
CA ASN A 280 -24.30 14.75 2.17
C ASN A 280 -24.26 14.93 3.71
N ASN A 281 -23.99 13.88 4.46
CA ASN A 281 -23.73 13.93 5.90
C ASN A 281 -22.24 13.73 6.18
N PHE A 282 -21.78 14.22 7.34
CA PHE A 282 -20.42 13.99 7.79
C PHE A 282 -20.39 13.40 9.19
N PHE A 283 -19.44 12.49 9.42
CA PHE A 283 -19.27 11.78 10.67
C PHE A 283 -17.81 11.85 11.10
N VAL A 284 -17.53 12.32 12.30
CA VAL A 284 -16.18 12.27 12.86
C VAL A 284 -15.90 10.83 13.30
N ILE A 285 -15.07 10.11 12.53
CA ILE A 285 -14.75 8.70 12.80
C ILE A 285 -13.47 8.53 13.61
N HIS A 286 -12.62 9.55 13.65
CA HIS A 286 -11.44 9.60 14.53
C HIS A 286 -11.25 11.04 15.04
N LYS A 287 -11.21 11.18 16.36
CA LYS A 287 -10.74 12.40 17.04
C LYS A 287 -9.35 12.14 17.58
N PRO A 288 -8.39 13.05 17.38
CA PRO A 288 -7.14 12.96 18.13
C PRO A 288 -7.43 13.05 19.63
N LEU A 289 -6.68 12.32 20.42
CA LEU A 289 -6.69 12.43 21.87
C LEU A 289 -6.13 13.78 22.30
#